data_7a4577e220aefec15196a7b3ce28dd39
#
_entry.id   7a4577e220aefec15196a7b3ce28dd39
#
_cell.length_a   1.000
_cell.length_b   1.000
_cell.length_c   1.000
_cell.angle_alpha   90.00
_cell.angle_beta   90.00
_cell.angle_gamma   90.00
#
_symmetry.space_group_name_H-M   'P 1'
#
loop_
_entity.id
_entity.type
_entity.pdbx_description
1 polymer ?
#
loop_
_entity_poly.entity_id
_entity_poly.type
_entity_poly.pdbx_seq_one_letter_code
_entity_poly.pdbx_strand_id
1 'polypeptide(L)'
;MSTDYQQAREDLGLRLRELRLTAPEGRLTGTQLATRLGTGWSKVKVSKLENGRQTATSEDLRAWAQGTGQPETYDELLARLRGFESHIRSWRRQLSAGHKTVQDAAAAQGERTEVLTIWENCLIPGMLQIPDYARHVFARHCELMRSPRDTEDAVRARIQRQEGLYQRGRKYRIMMWEGALRSLVCPPSVLASQLHHLAGAIGLDTVELGIIPFSASLKIFPGNSFWIYDERLAIVEDWHAELWIDDADSVATYLRVW
;
A
#
# COMPACT_ATOMS: atom_id res chain seq x y z
N MET A 1 -16.90 1.48 -13.92
CA MET A 1 -15.63 1.11 -14.58
C MET A 1 -14.89 0.17 -13.65
N SER A 2 -14.43 -0.96 -14.17
CA SER A 2 -13.58 -1.88 -13.41
C SER A 2 -12.24 -1.17 -13.19
N THR A 3 -11.66 -1.28 -11.99
CA THR A 3 -10.29 -0.80 -11.75
C THR A 3 -9.32 -1.76 -12.44
N ASP A 4 -8.12 -1.32 -12.82
CA ASP A 4 -7.10 -2.17 -13.46
C ASP A 4 -6.83 -3.44 -12.63
N TYR A 5 -6.88 -3.32 -11.30
CA TYR A 5 -6.81 -4.46 -10.39
C TYR A 5 -7.97 -5.45 -10.56
N GLN A 6 -9.20 -4.94 -10.65
CA GLN A 6 -10.36 -5.80 -10.84
C GLN A 6 -10.29 -6.50 -12.20
N GLN A 7 -9.88 -5.78 -13.25
CA GLN A 7 -9.67 -6.34 -14.58
C GLN A 7 -8.58 -7.42 -14.58
N ALA A 8 -7.42 -7.13 -14.00
CA ALA A 8 -6.31 -8.10 -13.93
C ALA A 8 -6.69 -9.36 -13.10
N ARG A 9 -7.51 -9.20 -12.05
CA ARG A 9 -8.04 -10.31 -11.27
C ARG A 9 -9.06 -11.15 -12.06
N GLU A 10 -9.89 -10.51 -12.86
CA GLU A 10 -10.82 -11.18 -13.77
C GLU A 10 -10.07 -11.91 -14.87
N ASP A 11 -9.03 -11.31 -15.45
CA ASP A 11 -8.18 -11.92 -16.49
C ASP A 11 -7.44 -13.16 -15.95
N LEU A 12 -6.91 -13.10 -14.72
CA LEU A 12 -6.37 -14.29 -14.05
C LEU A 12 -7.47 -15.36 -13.86
N GLY A 13 -8.65 -14.96 -13.43
CA GLY A 13 -9.78 -15.85 -13.24
C GLY A 13 -10.21 -16.54 -14.56
N LEU A 14 -10.26 -15.80 -15.66
CA LEU A 14 -10.52 -16.34 -17.00
C LEU A 14 -9.47 -17.38 -17.40
N ARG A 15 -8.18 -17.10 -17.12
CA ARG A 15 -7.10 -18.03 -17.39
C ARG A 15 -7.19 -19.31 -16.55
N LEU A 16 -7.52 -19.19 -15.27
CA LEU A 16 -7.79 -20.35 -14.41
C LEU A 16 -8.93 -21.21 -14.96
N ARG A 17 -10.02 -20.58 -15.41
CA ARG A 17 -11.17 -21.26 -16.01
C ARG A 17 -10.77 -21.97 -17.33
N GLU A 18 -9.99 -21.33 -18.17
CA GLU A 18 -9.46 -21.91 -19.39
C GLU A 18 -8.70 -23.20 -19.09
N LEU A 19 -7.71 -23.17 -18.19
CA LEU A 19 -6.92 -24.34 -17.80
C LEU A 19 -7.79 -25.51 -17.31
N ARG A 20 -8.85 -25.22 -16.53
CA ARG A 20 -9.79 -26.26 -16.12
C ARG A 20 -10.56 -26.87 -17.28
N LEU A 21 -10.93 -26.04 -18.27
CA LEU A 21 -11.71 -26.49 -19.44
C LEU A 21 -10.87 -27.23 -20.47
N THR A 22 -9.56 -26.95 -20.51
CA THR A 22 -8.58 -27.53 -21.46
C THR A 22 -7.63 -28.53 -20.78
N ALA A 23 -8.00 -29.06 -19.61
CA ALA A 23 -7.20 -30.05 -18.92
C ALA A 23 -6.89 -31.26 -19.82
N PRO A 24 -5.62 -31.78 -19.87
CA PRO A 24 -5.19 -32.84 -20.79
C PRO A 24 -6.03 -34.12 -20.66
N GLU A 25 -6.51 -34.43 -19.46
CA GLU A 25 -7.37 -35.59 -19.20
C GLU A 25 -8.86 -35.35 -19.55
N GLY A 26 -9.18 -34.21 -20.13
CA GLY A 26 -10.53 -33.81 -20.51
C GLY A 26 -11.09 -32.69 -19.64
N ARG A 27 -12.13 -32.03 -20.14
CA ARG A 27 -12.81 -30.91 -19.49
C ARG A 27 -13.29 -31.26 -18.09
N LEU A 28 -12.86 -30.48 -17.07
CA LEU A 28 -13.28 -30.63 -15.69
C LEU A 28 -14.44 -29.71 -15.35
N THR A 29 -15.40 -30.19 -14.58
CA THR A 29 -16.36 -29.32 -13.89
C THR A 29 -15.73 -28.70 -12.65
N GLY A 30 -16.28 -27.59 -12.14
CA GLY A 30 -15.78 -26.97 -10.91
C GLY A 30 -15.83 -27.90 -9.68
N THR A 31 -16.78 -28.82 -9.64
CA THR A 31 -16.87 -29.83 -8.58
C THR A 31 -15.78 -30.89 -8.72
N GLN A 32 -15.50 -31.39 -9.93
CA GLN A 32 -14.44 -32.37 -10.17
C GLN A 32 -13.07 -31.77 -9.84
N LEU A 33 -12.83 -30.52 -10.24
CA LEU A 33 -11.58 -29.85 -9.88
C LEU A 33 -11.47 -29.67 -8.36
N ALA A 34 -12.50 -29.20 -7.68
CA ALA A 34 -12.48 -29.05 -6.23
C ALA A 34 -12.17 -30.37 -5.51
N THR A 35 -12.71 -31.49 -5.99
CA THR A 35 -12.42 -32.84 -5.46
C THR A 35 -10.96 -33.20 -5.68
N ARG A 36 -10.38 -32.94 -6.85
CA ARG A 36 -8.94 -33.18 -7.15
C ARG A 36 -8.01 -32.34 -6.28
N LEU A 37 -8.37 -31.10 -6.01
CA LEU A 37 -7.59 -30.18 -5.19
C LEU A 37 -7.61 -30.52 -3.69
N GLY A 38 -8.61 -31.29 -3.24
CA GLY A 38 -8.65 -31.85 -1.88
C GLY A 38 -9.12 -30.90 -0.80
N THR A 39 -8.60 -31.07 0.41
CA THR A 39 -9.05 -30.34 1.61
C THR A 39 -8.88 -28.81 1.44
N GLY A 40 -9.91 -28.06 1.84
CA GLY A 40 -9.95 -26.60 1.72
C GLY A 40 -10.49 -26.09 0.38
N TRP A 41 -10.82 -26.98 -0.59
CA TRP A 41 -11.41 -26.63 -1.86
C TRP A 41 -12.90 -26.97 -1.93
N SER A 42 -13.65 -26.12 -2.62
CA SER A 42 -15.06 -26.31 -2.89
C SER A 42 -15.41 -25.72 -4.25
N LYS A 43 -16.51 -26.18 -4.84
CA LYS A 43 -17.07 -25.58 -6.07
C LYS A 43 -17.25 -24.06 -5.94
N VAL A 44 -17.59 -23.58 -4.74
CA VAL A 44 -17.76 -22.14 -4.47
C VAL A 44 -16.43 -21.42 -4.55
N LYS A 45 -15.35 -21.96 -3.97
CA LYS A 45 -13.99 -21.37 -4.04
C LYS A 45 -13.50 -21.35 -5.50
N VAL A 46 -13.66 -22.46 -6.23
CA VAL A 46 -13.33 -22.53 -7.67
C VAL A 46 -14.06 -21.42 -8.44
N SER A 47 -15.37 -21.29 -8.26
CA SER A 47 -16.17 -20.27 -8.93
C SER A 47 -15.74 -18.83 -8.55
N LYS A 48 -15.42 -18.57 -7.27
CA LYS A 48 -14.97 -17.25 -6.83
C LYS A 48 -13.66 -16.85 -7.49
N LEU A 49 -12.71 -17.79 -7.60
CA LEU A 49 -11.42 -17.55 -8.25
C LEU A 49 -11.59 -17.31 -9.75
N GLU A 50 -12.35 -18.15 -10.44
CA GLU A 50 -12.60 -18.02 -11.88
C GLU A 50 -13.34 -16.75 -12.30
N ASN A 51 -14.17 -16.19 -11.43
CA ASN A 51 -14.92 -14.97 -11.69
C ASN A 51 -14.26 -13.72 -11.06
N GLY A 52 -13.01 -13.81 -10.63
CA GLY A 52 -12.30 -12.69 -10.01
C GLY A 52 -12.96 -12.15 -8.73
N ARG A 53 -13.77 -12.93 -8.03
CA ARG A 53 -14.44 -12.54 -6.77
C ARG A 53 -13.59 -12.80 -5.53
N GLN A 54 -12.49 -13.51 -5.70
CA GLN A 54 -11.48 -13.79 -4.69
C GLN A 54 -10.11 -13.80 -5.37
N THR A 55 -9.10 -13.23 -4.71
CA THR A 55 -7.71 -13.31 -5.18
C THR A 55 -7.14 -14.68 -4.84
N ALA A 56 -6.52 -15.34 -5.83
CA ALA A 56 -5.79 -16.59 -5.61
C ALA A 56 -4.52 -16.33 -4.80
N THR A 57 -4.12 -17.27 -3.95
CA THR A 57 -2.78 -17.27 -3.37
C THR A 57 -1.81 -18.02 -4.30
N SER A 58 -0.50 -17.86 -4.09
CA SER A 58 0.52 -18.65 -4.82
C SER A 58 0.33 -20.16 -4.62
N GLU A 59 -0.14 -20.57 -3.44
CA GLU A 59 -0.48 -21.96 -3.13
C GLU A 59 -1.72 -22.42 -3.91
N ASP A 60 -2.74 -21.57 -4.01
CA ASP A 60 -3.92 -21.85 -4.82
C ASP A 60 -3.54 -22.06 -6.28
N LEU A 61 -2.65 -21.22 -6.84
CA LEU A 61 -2.20 -21.33 -8.23
C LEU A 61 -1.40 -22.60 -8.47
N ARG A 62 -0.52 -22.98 -7.52
CA ARG A 62 0.23 -24.21 -7.60
C ARG A 62 -0.68 -25.43 -7.58
N ALA A 63 -1.61 -25.47 -6.64
CA ALA A 63 -2.62 -26.54 -6.56
C ALA A 63 -3.46 -26.61 -7.84
N TRP A 64 -3.88 -25.46 -8.38
CA TRP A 64 -4.65 -25.40 -9.62
C TRP A 64 -3.91 -25.98 -10.81
N ALA A 65 -2.66 -25.56 -11.04
CA ALA A 65 -1.80 -26.07 -12.11
C ALA A 65 -1.63 -27.60 -12.01
N GLN A 66 -1.38 -28.12 -10.81
CA GLN A 66 -1.30 -29.56 -10.57
C GLN A 66 -2.64 -30.27 -10.76
N GLY A 67 -3.73 -29.74 -10.21
CA GLY A 67 -5.06 -30.35 -10.28
C GLY A 67 -5.67 -30.35 -11.67
N THR A 68 -5.23 -29.44 -12.56
CA THR A 68 -5.60 -29.44 -13.98
C THR A 68 -4.65 -30.24 -14.86
N GLY A 69 -3.59 -30.81 -14.28
CA GLY A 69 -2.58 -31.60 -15.03
C GLY A 69 -1.67 -30.76 -15.91
N GLN A 70 -1.48 -29.48 -15.59
CA GLN A 70 -0.69 -28.51 -16.36
C GLN A 70 0.31 -27.76 -15.45
N PRO A 71 1.20 -28.48 -14.72
CA PRO A 71 2.10 -27.88 -13.73
C PRO A 71 3.03 -26.81 -14.30
N GLU A 72 3.35 -26.88 -15.58
CA GLU A 72 4.17 -25.90 -16.32
C GLU A 72 3.54 -24.51 -16.37
N THR A 73 2.22 -24.39 -16.17
CA THR A 73 1.51 -23.10 -16.21
C THR A 73 1.66 -22.31 -14.91
N TYR A 74 2.23 -22.92 -13.84
CA TYR A 74 2.35 -22.26 -12.55
C TYR A 74 3.12 -20.93 -12.59
N ASP A 75 4.24 -20.90 -13.29
CA ASP A 75 5.06 -19.68 -13.37
C ASP A 75 4.34 -18.56 -14.13
N GLU A 76 3.60 -18.88 -15.19
CA GLU A 76 2.73 -17.93 -15.90
C GLU A 76 1.65 -17.35 -14.96
N LEU A 77 0.95 -18.23 -14.25
CA LEU A 77 -0.10 -17.83 -13.31
C LEU A 77 0.46 -16.96 -12.18
N LEU A 78 1.62 -17.33 -11.66
CA LEU A 78 2.30 -16.58 -10.62
C LEU A 78 2.77 -15.20 -11.12
N ALA A 79 3.27 -15.10 -12.35
CA ALA A 79 3.63 -13.83 -12.98
C ALA A 79 2.40 -12.90 -13.12
N ARG A 80 1.26 -13.42 -13.56
CA ARG A 80 -0.01 -12.69 -13.64
C ARG A 80 -0.46 -12.20 -12.25
N LEU A 81 -0.40 -13.08 -11.23
CA LEU A 81 -0.73 -12.71 -9.85
C LEU A 81 0.19 -11.59 -9.35
N ARG A 82 1.49 -11.70 -9.54
CA ARG A 82 2.47 -10.68 -9.14
C ARG A 82 2.29 -9.37 -9.87
N GLY A 83 1.89 -9.42 -11.14
CA GLY A 83 1.64 -8.23 -11.95
C GLY A 83 0.61 -7.30 -11.30
N PHE A 84 -0.52 -7.81 -10.82
CA PHE A 84 -1.50 -6.96 -10.17
C PHE A 84 -1.30 -6.82 -8.65
N GLU A 85 -0.67 -7.77 -7.97
CA GLU A 85 -0.30 -7.65 -6.54
C GLU A 85 0.81 -6.62 -6.31
N SER A 86 1.61 -6.31 -7.33
CA SER A 86 2.61 -5.24 -7.23
C SER A 86 1.96 -3.86 -7.04
N HIS A 87 0.74 -3.67 -7.52
CA HIS A 87 0.00 -2.41 -7.43
C HIS A 87 -0.86 -2.29 -6.15
N ILE A 88 -1.21 -3.41 -5.50
CA ILE A 88 -1.97 -3.40 -4.23
C ILE A 88 -1.24 -4.21 -3.17
N ARG A 89 -0.70 -3.52 -2.19
CA ARG A 89 0.06 -4.10 -1.08
C ARG A 89 -0.80 -4.16 0.18
N SER A 90 -1.44 -5.30 0.42
CA SER A 90 -2.27 -5.51 1.61
C SER A 90 -1.50 -5.30 2.90
N TRP A 91 -2.03 -4.50 3.83
CA TRP A 91 -1.48 -4.30 5.18
C TRP A 91 -1.30 -5.60 5.94
N ARG A 92 -2.23 -6.53 5.82
CA ARG A 92 -2.11 -7.84 6.46
C ARG A 92 -0.83 -8.57 6.06
N ARG A 93 -0.39 -8.46 4.81
CA ARG A 93 0.85 -9.09 4.31
C ARG A 93 2.07 -8.27 4.73
N GLN A 94 2.04 -6.97 4.54
CA GLN A 94 3.17 -6.08 4.86
C GLN A 94 3.48 -6.10 6.36
N LEU A 95 2.45 -6.09 7.21
CA LEU A 95 2.56 -6.07 8.67
C LEU A 95 2.70 -7.45 9.32
N SER A 96 2.81 -8.52 8.54
CA SER A 96 3.01 -9.87 9.09
C SER A 96 4.28 -10.02 9.94
N ALA A 97 5.32 -9.26 9.62
CA ALA A 97 6.58 -9.17 10.37
C ALA A 97 6.71 -7.87 11.19
N GLY A 98 5.63 -7.08 11.32
CA GLY A 98 5.61 -5.82 12.06
C GLY A 98 5.80 -4.57 11.19
N HIS A 99 5.74 -3.41 11.84
CA HIS A 99 5.82 -2.09 11.19
C HIS A 99 7.25 -1.71 10.77
N LYS A 100 8.26 -2.24 11.45
CA LYS A 100 9.66 -1.95 11.11
C LYS A 100 9.96 -2.29 9.65
N THR A 101 9.50 -3.43 9.17
CA THR A 101 9.71 -3.86 7.77
C THR A 101 9.10 -2.89 6.76
N VAL A 102 7.96 -2.29 7.08
CA VAL A 102 7.31 -1.25 6.25
C VAL A 102 8.16 0.03 6.26
N GLN A 103 8.70 0.42 7.42
CA GLN A 103 9.58 1.60 7.51
C GLN A 103 10.90 1.39 6.75
N ASP A 104 11.48 0.20 6.82
CA ASP A 104 12.70 -0.15 6.08
C ASP A 104 12.45 -0.11 4.56
N ALA A 105 11.31 -0.63 4.10
CA ALA A 105 10.91 -0.55 2.68
C ALA A 105 10.72 0.91 2.20
N ALA A 106 10.07 1.74 3.03
CA ALA A 106 9.89 3.16 2.74
C ALA A 106 11.22 3.92 2.73
N ALA A 107 12.18 3.56 3.61
CA ALA A 107 13.53 4.11 3.61
C ALA A 107 14.27 3.78 2.31
N ALA A 108 14.28 2.51 1.90
CA ALA A 108 14.91 2.06 0.65
C ALA A 108 14.29 2.74 -0.60
N GLN A 109 12.97 2.99 -0.59
CA GLN A 109 12.32 3.76 -1.65
C GLN A 109 12.77 5.24 -1.62
N GLY A 110 12.87 5.84 -0.43
CA GLY A 110 13.33 7.21 -0.24
C GLY A 110 14.79 7.41 -0.66
N GLU A 111 15.68 6.43 -0.44
CA GLU A 111 17.10 6.51 -0.84
C GLU A 111 17.30 6.72 -2.35
N ARG A 112 16.37 6.22 -3.16
CA ARG A 112 16.39 6.30 -4.63
C ARG A 112 15.62 7.50 -5.18
N THR A 113 15.14 8.41 -4.30
CA THR A 113 14.21 9.48 -4.64
C THR A 113 14.88 10.82 -4.41
N GLU A 114 14.87 11.68 -5.42
CA GLU A 114 15.36 13.07 -5.33
C GLU A 114 14.24 14.00 -4.85
N VAL A 115 13.03 13.86 -5.38
CA VAL A 115 11.88 14.68 -5.02
C VAL A 115 10.75 13.82 -4.48
N LEU A 116 10.36 14.06 -3.21
CA LEU A 116 9.22 13.42 -2.59
C LEU A 116 8.11 14.44 -2.37
N THR A 117 6.98 14.25 -3.06
CA THR A 117 5.80 15.11 -2.95
C THR A 117 4.75 14.40 -2.10
N ILE A 118 4.27 15.06 -1.05
CA ILE A 118 3.41 14.45 -0.01
C ILE A 118 2.15 15.30 0.17
N TRP A 119 0.99 14.66 0.10
CA TRP A 119 -0.28 15.19 0.56
C TRP A 119 -0.79 14.39 1.76
N GLU A 120 -1.09 15.09 2.86
CA GLU A 120 -1.62 14.47 4.09
C GLU A 120 -2.84 15.23 4.61
N ASN A 121 -3.92 14.49 4.83
CA ASN A 121 -5.17 15.06 5.31
C ASN A 121 -5.55 14.66 6.76
N CYS A 122 -4.97 13.59 7.31
CA CYS A 122 -5.36 13.01 8.59
C CYS A 122 -4.28 13.07 9.68
N LEU A 123 -3.02 12.91 9.29
CA LEU A 123 -1.87 12.80 10.21
C LEU A 123 -0.72 13.70 9.75
N ILE A 124 0.17 14.03 10.67
CA ILE A 124 1.45 14.63 10.30
C ILE A 124 2.29 13.57 9.58
N PRO A 125 2.90 13.88 8.43
CA PRO A 125 3.70 12.93 7.66
C PRO A 125 4.80 12.29 8.51
N GLY A 126 5.05 10.99 8.32
CA GLY A 126 6.06 10.25 9.07
C GLY A 126 7.45 10.87 9.03
N MET A 127 7.79 11.60 7.95
CA MET A 127 9.05 12.32 7.80
C MET A 127 9.21 13.50 8.77
N LEU A 128 8.12 14.00 9.36
CA LEU A 128 8.11 15.15 10.27
C LEU A 128 7.63 14.80 11.69
N GLN A 129 7.47 13.49 11.99
CA GLN A 129 7.00 13.07 13.31
C GLN A 129 8.12 13.01 14.34
N ILE A 130 7.86 13.47 15.58
CA ILE A 130 8.72 13.18 16.72
C ILE A 130 8.53 11.74 17.22
N PRO A 131 9.50 11.15 17.95
CA PRO A 131 9.39 9.77 18.44
C PRO A 131 8.09 9.49 19.23
N ASP A 132 7.69 10.40 20.10
CA ASP A 132 6.49 10.21 20.93
C ASP A 132 5.20 10.20 20.11
N TYR A 133 5.07 11.10 19.13
CA TYR A 133 3.92 11.08 18.22
C TYR A 133 3.90 9.80 17.38
N ALA A 134 5.02 9.41 16.79
CA ALA A 134 5.16 8.20 16.00
C ALA A 134 4.80 6.95 16.81
N ARG A 135 5.20 6.88 18.10
CA ARG A 135 4.87 5.79 19.01
C ARG A 135 3.37 5.63 19.16
N HIS A 136 2.64 6.72 19.36
CA HIS A 136 1.16 6.68 19.45
C HIS A 136 0.51 6.23 18.14
N VAL A 137 0.99 6.73 16.99
CA VAL A 137 0.49 6.32 15.67
C VAL A 137 0.68 4.81 15.47
N PHE A 138 1.89 4.30 15.69
CA PHE A 138 2.17 2.86 15.52
C PHE A 138 1.39 2.00 16.51
N ALA A 139 1.29 2.38 17.78
CA ALA A 139 0.55 1.60 18.76
C ALA A 139 -0.93 1.43 18.37
N ARG A 140 -1.57 2.52 17.90
CA ARG A 140 -2.97 2.47 17.43
C ARG A 140 -3.11 1.65 16.15
N HIS A 141 -2.16 1.77 15.22
CA HIS A 141 -2.20 1.00 13.99
C HIS A 141 -1.95 -0.50 14.23
N CYS A 142 -1.02 -0.86 15.14
CA CYS A 142 -0.83 -2.23 15.60
C CYS A 142 -2.12 -2.84 16.17
N GLU A 143 -2.82 -2.07 17.01
CA GLU A 143 -4.09 -2.49 17.62
C GLU A 143 -5.17 -2.72 16.56
N LEU A 144 -5.35 -1.75 15.65
CA LEU A 144 -6.32 -1.81 14.56
C LEU A 144 -6.06 -2.99 13.62
N MET A 145 -4.81 -3.15 13.17
CA MET A 145 -4.42 -4.19 12.21
C MET A 145 -4.16 -5.56 12.85
N ARG A 146 -4.16 -5.64 14.19
CA ARG A 146 -3.81 -6.85 14.94
C ARG A 146 -2.45 -7.41 14.52
N SER A 147 -1.49 -6.51 14.27
CA SER A 147 -0.14 -6.84 13.84
C SER A 147 0.81 -7.05 15.03
N PRO A 148 2.01 -7.64 14.83
CA PRO A 148 3.04 -7.73 15.85
C PRO A 148 3.36 -6.38 16.48
N ARG A 149 3.64 -6.38 17.79
CA ARG A 149 4.00 -5.17 18.56
C ARG A 149 5.50 -4.93 18.48
N ASP A 150 5.96 -4.27 17.43
CA ASP A 150 7.34 -3.84 17.21
C ASP A 150 7.47 -2.31 17.23
N THR A 151 6.61 -1.63 18.01
CA THR A 151 6.45 -0.17 18.00
C THR A 151 7.77 0.58 18.15
N GLU A 152 8.64 0.19 19.10
CA GLU A 152 9.91 0.90 19.33
C GLU A 152 10.90 0.72 18.19
N ASP A 153 10.93 -0.46 17.57
CA ASP A 153 11.76 -0.71 16.39
C ASP A 153 11.26 0.09 15.18
N ALA A 154 9.95 0.17 14.99
CA ALA A 154 9.33 0.97 13.95
C ALA A 154 9.58 2.47 14.16
N VAL A 155 9.51 2.97 15.41
CA VAL A 155 9.85 4.36 15.75
C VAL A 155 11.30 4.65 15.40
N ARG A 156 12.25 3.80 15.83
CA ARG A 156 13.66 3.99 15.50
C ARG A 156 13.90 4.04 13.98
N ALA A 157 13.32 3.11 13.22
CA ALA A 157 13.45 3.09 11.77
C ALA A 157 12.85 4.35 11.12
N ARG A 158 11.70 4.84 11.62
CA ARG A 158 11.09 6.10 11.15
C ARG A 158 11.98 7.31 11.41
N ILE A 159 12.54 7.44 12.60
CA ILE A 159 13.42 8.57 12.95
C ILE A 159 14.72 8.51 12.13
N GLN A 160 15.30 7.34 11.96
CA GLN A 160 16.48 7.18 11.11
C GLN A 160 16.22 7.62 9.66
N ARG A 161 15.05 7.28 9.11
CA ARG A 161 14.66 7.71 7.76
C ARG A 161 14.60 9.24 7.61
N GLN A 162 14.32 9.98 8.69
CA GLN A 162 14.25 11.44 8.68
C GLN A 162 15.61 12.11 8.44
N GLU A 163 16.73 11.40 8.60
CA GLU A 163 18.07 11.91 8.23
C GLU A 163 18.12 12.34 6.76
N GLY A 164 17.26 11.77 5.91
CA GLY A 164 17.08 12.19 4.53
C GLY A 164 16.68 13.65 4.36
N LEU A 165 15.97 14.25 5.34
CA LEU A 165 15.58 15.67 5.31
C LEU A 165 16.78 16.63 5.29
N TYR A 166 17.94 16.18 5.76
CA TYR A 166 19.16 16.98 5.83
C TYR A 166 20.16 16.66 4.72
N GLN A 167 19.80 15.77 3.78
CA GLN A 167 20.67 15.37 2.68
C GLN A 167 20.56 16.36 1.51
N ARG A 168 21.67 16.95 1.11
CA ARG A 168 21.72 17.83 -0.06
C ARG A 168 21.31 17.09 -1.33
N GLY A 169 20.60 17.79 -2.22
CA GLY A 169 20.09 17.22 -3.49
C GLY A 169 18.74 16.54 -3.38
N ARG A 170 18.18 16.41 -2.16
CA ARG A 170 16.82 15.92 -1.95
C ARG A 170 15.86 17.07 -1.74
N LYS A 171 14.61 16.88 -2.17
CA LYS A 171 13.53 17.82 -1.98
C LYS A 171 12.27 17.14 -1.48
N TYR A 172 11.69 17.70 -0.43
CA TYR A 172 10.43 17.24 0.19
C TYR A 172 9.40 18.35 0.04
N ARG A 173 8.41 18.12 -0.81
CA ARG A 173 7.27 19.00 -1.00
C ARG A 173 6.11 18.44 -0.19
N ILE A 174 5.74 19.11 0.87
CA ILE A 174 4.77 18.60 1.83
C ILE A 174 3.60 19.57 1.92
N MET A 175 2.41 19.10 1.57
CA MET A 175 1.16 19.82 1.76
C MET A 175 0.31 19.05 2.76
N MET A 176 -0.21 19.76 3.76
CA MET A 176 -1.11 19.18 4.74
C MET A 176 -2.43 19.95 4.78
N TRP A 177 -3.52 19.23 4.99
CA TRP A 177 -4.77 19.85 5.40
C TRP A 177 -4.72 20.18 6.89
N GLU A 178 -5.30 21.28 7.31
CA GLU A 178 -5.32 21.69 8.73
C GLU A 178 -5.85 20.58 9.66
N GLY A 179 -6.72 19.70 9.16
CA GLY A 179 -7.21 18.54 9.88
C GLY A 179 -6.10 17.63 10.43
N ALA A 180 -5.01 17.46 9.70
CA ALA A 180 -3.85 16.67 10.13
C ALA A 180 -3.19 17.23 11.40
N LEU A 181 -3.18 18.56 11.55
CA LEU A 181 -2.59 19.24 12.71
C LEU A 181 -3.50 19.18 13.96
N ARG A 182 -4.77 18.89 13.78
CA ARG A 182 -5.79 18.86 14.86
C ARG A 182 -6.18 17.44 15.28
N SER A 183 -5.71 16.43 14.57
CA SER A 183 -6.01 15.02 14.86
C SER A 183 -5.37 14.57 16.18
N LEU A 184 -6.20 14.35 17.21
CA LEU A 184 -5.77 13.91 18.54
C LEU A 184 -5.55 12.40 18.60
N VAL A 185 -4.57 11.90 17.87
CA VAL A 185 -4.14 10.48 17.90
C VAL A 185 -3.23 10.17 19.10
N CYS A 186 -2.81 11.20 19.83
CA CYS A 186 -1.92 11.16 20.98
C CYS A 186 -2.42 12.14 22.06
N PRO A 187 -1.85 12.15 23.28
CA PRO A 187 -2.15 13.17 24.30
C PRO A 187 -1.89 14.59 23.76
N PRO A 188 -2.68 15.59 24.20
CA PRO A 188 -2.52 16.98 23.75
C PRO A 188 -1.11 17.56 23.94
N SER A 189 -0.42 17.17 25.01
CA SER A 189 0.98 17.58 25.26
C SER A 189 1.95 17.05 24.21
N VAL A 190 1.74 15.82 23.75
CA VAL A 190 2.56 15.22 22.66
C VAL A 190 2.25 15.91 21.34
N LEU A 191 0.98 16.21 21.06
CA LEU A 191 0.62 16.96 19.85
C LEU A 191 1.22 18.37 19.88
N ALA A 192 1.21 19.07 21.02
CA ALA A 192 1.83 20.38 21.16
C ALA A 192 3.36 20.32 20.84
N SER A 193 4.07 19.33 21.40
CA SER A 193 5.49 19.11 21.09
C SER A 193 5.71 18.78 19.63
N GLN A 194 4.83 18.00 19.02
CA GLN A 194 4.87 17.68 17.58
C GLN A 194 4.67 18.91 16.71
N LEU A 195 3.74 19.79 17.04
CA LEU A 195 3.51 21.03 16.30
C LEU A 195 4.68 22.01 16.46
N HIS A 196 5.30 22.06 17.62
CA HIS A 196 6.53 22.85 17.82
C HIS A 196 7.68 22.31 16.95
N HIS A 197 7.87 20.99 16.89
CA HIS A 197 8.86 20.36 16.02
C HIS A 197 8.57 20.66 14.53
N LEU A 198 7.30 20.59 14.12
CA LEU A 198 6.88 20.90 12.76
C LEU A 198 7.23 22.35 12.37
N ALA A 199 7.01 23.30 13.28
CA ALA A 199 7.44 24.69 13.07
C ALA A 199 8.93 24.82 12.85
N GLY A 200 9.74 23.99 13.50
CA GLY A 200 11.21 23.93 13.30
C GLY A 200 11.64 23.37 11.93
N ALA A 201 10.77 22.69 11.21
CA ALA A 201 11.05 22.23 9.85
C ALA A 201 10.89 23.35 8.80
N ILE A 202 10.22 24.45 9.16
CA ILE A 202 10.09 25.64 8.31
C ILE A 202 11.47 26.29 8.16
N GLY A 203 11.91 26.43 6.92
CA GLY A 203 13.22 27.04 6.62
C GLY A 203 14.35 26.03 6.40
N LEU A 204 14.08 24.72 6.45
CA LEU A 204 15.01 23.74 5.90
C LEU A 204 15.06 23.87 4.37
N ASP A 205 16.25 24.00 3.79
CA ASP A 205 16.44 24.17 2.33
C ASP A 205 15.84 23.01 1.51
N THR A 206 15.73 21.84 2.11
CA THR A 206 15.19 20.61 1.50
C THR A 206 13.69 20.48 1.64
N VAL A 207 13.03 21.30 2.47
CA VAL A 207 11.61 21.13 2.82
C VAL A 207 10.78 22.33 2.36
N GLU A 208 9.82 22.07 1.48
CA GLU A 208 8.74 23.00 1.14
C GLU A 208 7.50 22.53 1.90
N LEU A 209 7.09 23.29 2.93
CA LEU A 209 5.95 22.93 3.78
C LEU A 209 4.79 23.90 3.57
N GLY A 210 3.62 23.37 3.18
CA GLY A 210 2.37 24.10 3.05
C GLY A 210 1.26 23.51 3.92
N ILE A 211 0.35 24.38 4.36
CA ILE A 211 -0.86 23.99 5.10
C ILE A 211 -2.05 24.62 4.41
N ILE A 212 -3.05 23.82 4.08
CA ILE A 212 -4.35 24.27 3.59
C ILE A 212 -5.28 24.43 4.80
N PRO A 213 -5.65 25.67 5.18
CA PRO A 213 -6.52 25.90 6.32
C PRO A 213 -7.96 25.52 6.03
N PHE A 214 -8.76 25.25 7.05
CA PHE A 214 -10.20 24.96 6.91
C PHE A 214 -10.98 26.09 6.23
N SER A 215 -10.49 27.31 6.32
CA SER A 215 -11.09 28.48 5.66
C SER A 215 -10.76 28.59 4.17
N ALA A 216 -9.87 27.75 3.63
CA ALA A 216 -9.51 27.80 2.23
C ALA A 216 -10.67 27.39 1.31
N SER A 217 -10.84 28.12 0.22
CA SER A 217 -11.73 27.69 -0.86
C SER A 217 -11.06 26.58 -1.67
N LEU A 218 -11.55 25.35 -1.52
CA LEU A 218 -10.98 24.19 -2.18
C LEU A 218 -11.55 24.04 -3.60
N LYS A 219 -10.66 23.87 -4.59
CA LYS A 219 -11.04 23.46 -5.94
C LYS A 219 -11.27 21.95 -6.04
N ILE A 220 -10.55 21.17 -5.23
CA ILE A 220 -10.60 19.72 -5.17
C ILE A 220 -10.83 19.36 -3.71
N PHE A 221 -11.72 18.40 -3.44
CA PHE A 221 -11.95 17.92 -2.07
C PHE A 221 -10.70 17.21 -1.52
N PRO A 222 -10.45 17.26 -0.21
CA PRO A 222 -9.31 16.58 0.42
C PRO A 222 -9.54 15.05 0.44
N GLY A 223 -9.14 14.38 -0.64
CA GLY A 223 -9.22 12.93 -0.77
C GLY A 223 -8.16 12.21 0.07
N ASN A 224 -7.88 10.94 -0.26
CA ASN A 224 -6.88 10.13 0.45
C ASN A 224 -5.50 10.79 0.44
N SER A 225 -4.73 10.54 1.48
CA SER A 225 -3.30 10.90 1.53
C SER A 225 -2.53 10.13 0.46
N PHE A 226 -1.52 10.77 -0.12
CA PHE A 226 -0.66 10.13 -1.10
C PHE A 226 0.77 10.70 -1.09
N TRP A 227 1.70 9.89 -1.58
CA TRP A 227 3.12 10.19 -1.68
C TRP A 227 3.58 9.94 -3.10
N ILE A 228 4.22 10.94 -3.75
CA ILE A 228 4.73 10.81 -5.12
C ILE A 228 6.26 10.84 -5.10
N TYR A 229 6.87 9.81 -5.64
CA TYR A 229 8.30 9.60 -5.71
C TYR A 229 8.80 9.91 -7.13
N ASP A 230 9.52 11.02 -7.34
CA ASP A 230 10.13 11.43 -8.61
C ASP A 230 9.18 11.40 -9.83
N GLU A 231 7.91 11.75 -9.64
CA GLU A 231 6.90 11.69 -10.71
C GLU A 231 6.75 10.31 -11.40
N ARG A 232 7.35 9.26 -10.82
CA ARG A 232 7.36 7.89 -11.37
C ARG A 232 6.51 6.90 -10.60
N LEU A 233 6.16 7.21 -9.36
CA LEU A 233 5.39 6.32 -8.50
C LEU A 233 4.53 7.15 -7.54
N ALA A 234 3.23 6.93 -7.52
CA ALA A 234 2.35 7.43 -6.47
C ALA A 234 1.95 6.27 -5.55
N ILE A 235 2.05 6.49 -4.24
CA ILE A 235 1.57 5.55 -3.21
C ILE A 235 0.39 6.19 -2.51
N VAL A 236 -0.73 5.51 -2.47
CA VAL A 236 -1.95 5.93 -1.78
C VAL A 236 -2.26 4.93 -0.68
N GLU A 237 -2.42 5.42 0.54
CA GLU A 237 -2.75 4.59 1.69
C GLU A 237 -4.27 4.51 1.88
N ASP A 238 -4.79 3.30 2.04
CA ASP A 238 -6.16 3.02 2.45
C ASP A 238 -6.16 2.06 3.65
N TRP A 239 -7.31 1.87 4.30
CA TRP A 239 -7.45 1.05 5.51
C TRP A 239 -6.98 -0.41 5.37
N HIS A 240 -7.06 -1.00 4.19
CA HIS A 240 -6.71 -2.41 3.98
C HIS A 240 -5.42 -2.63 3.18
N ALA A 241 -4.93 -1.60 2.46
CA ALA A 241 -3.80 -1.73 1.55
C ALA A 241 -3.18 -0.38 1.18
N GLU A 242 -1.97 -0.42 0.65
CA GLU A 242 -1.40 0.64 -0.18
C GLU A 242 -1.65 0.34 -1.65
N LEU A 243 -1.99 1.37 -2.42
CA LEU A 243 -2.00 1.35 -3.88
C LEU A 243 -0.67 1.91 -4.38
N TRP A 244 0.04 1.13 -5.17
CA TRP A 244 1.29 1.54 -5.82
C TRP A 244 1.00 1.76 -7.31
N ILE A 245 1.07 3.00 -7.75
CA ILE A 245 0.63 3.47 -9.06
C ILE A 245 1.85 4.00 -9.80
N ASP A 246 2.29 3.33 -10.85
CA ASP A 246 3.49 3.63 -11.63
C ASP A 246 3.22 3.90 -13.12
N ASP A 247 1.95 3.84 -13.54
CA ASP A 247 1.59 4.32 -14.86
C ASP A 247 1.60 5.86 -14.93
N ALA A 248 2.16 6.41 -16.00
CA ALA A 248 2.43 7.84 -16.13
C ALA A 248 1.17 8.72 -16.08
N ASP A 249 0.05 8.26 -16.63
CA ASP A 249 -1.19 9.04 -16.69
C ASP A 249 -1.85 9.16 -15.32
N SER A 250 -1.84 8.06 -14.56
CA SER A 250 -2.35 8.03 -13.19
C SER A 250 -1.45 8.85 -12.26
N VAL A 251 -0.13 8.73 -12.33
CA VAL A 251 0.82 9.56 -11.57
C VAL A 251 0.62 11.03 -11.89
N ALA A 252 0.47 11.41 -13.18
CA ALA A 252 0.17 12.78 -13.59
C ALA A 252 -1.16 13.29 -13.03
N THR A 253 -2.12 12.41 -12.77
CA THR A 253 -3.36 12.78 -12.09
C THR A 253 -3.12 13.21 -10.65
N TYR A 254 -2.31 12.47 -9.88
CA TYR A 254 -1.94 12.84 -8.51
C TYR A 254 -1.11 14.12 -8.45
N LEU A 255 -0.24 14.36 -9.44
CA LEU A 255 0.48 15.63 -9.56
C LEU A 255 -0.44 16.83 -9.82
N ARG A 256 -1.55 16.64 -10.54
CA ARG A 256 -2.56 17.71 -10.73
C ARG A 256 -3.42 17.93 -9.49
N VAL A 257 -3.58 16.95 -8.64
CA VAL A 257 -4.32 17.06 -7.38
C VAL A 257 -3.49 17.81 -6.34
N TRP A 258 -2.21 17.55 -6.30
CA TRP A 258 -1.26 18.22 -5.40
C TRP A 258 -1.03 19.66 -5.79
#